data_04b712224cf72bdc71abe39e1c3d125a
#
_entry.id   04b712224cf72bdc71abe39e1c3d125a
#
_cell.length_a   1.000
_cell.length_b   1.000
_cell.length_c   1.000
_cell.angle_alpha   90.00
_cell.angle_beta   90.00
_cell.angle_gamma   90.00
#
_symmetry.space_group_name_H-M   'P 1'
#
loop_
_entity.id
_entity.type
_entity.pdbx_description
1 polymer ?
#
loop_
_entity_poly.entity_id
_entity_poly.type
_entity_poly.pdbx_seq_one_letter_code
_entity_poly.pdbx_strand_id
1 'polypeptide(L)'
;MDNLAPKEIADEEMINQAFHELLNDYLNTKHRKKVEIITKAFNFANQAHKGIKRRSGEPYIMHPIAVASIVCNEIGLGSTSICAALLHDVVEDTDYTVEDIENIFGPKIAQIVDGLTKISGGIFGDRASAQAENFKKLLLTMSSDIRVILIKIADRLHNMRTLGSMLPNKPVSYTHLPLPTI
;
A
#
# COMPACT_ATOMS: atom_id res chain seq x y z
N MET A 1 -11.76 10.51 28.61
CA MET A 1 -10.98 9.27 28.51
C MET A 1 -11.87 8.26 27.81
N ASP A 2 -11.65 8.09 26.53
CA ASP A 2 -12.40 7.11 25.75
C ASP A 2 -11.94 5.72 26.18
N ASN A 3 -12.83 4.99 26.86
CA ASN A 3 -12.61 3.58 27.17
C ASN A 3 -12.76 2.78 25.87
N LEU A 4 -11.64 2.62 25.15
CA LEU A 4 -11.60 1.73 24.00
C LEU A 4 -11.90 0.30 24.43
N ALA A 5 -12.65 -0.44 23.60
CA ALA A 5 -12.88 -1.85 23.81
C ALA A 5 -11.56 -2.63 23.79
N PRO A 6 -11.42 -3.75 24.52
CA PRO A 6 -10.19 -4.54 24.55
C PRO A 6 -9.66 -4.93 23.15
N LYS A 7 -10.55 -5.18 22.20
CA LYS A 7 -10.19 -5.49 20.82
C LYS A 7 -9.58 -4.29 20.09
N GLU A 8 -10.09 -3.09 20.35
CA GLU A 8 -9.55 -1.86 19.75
C GLU A 8 -8.15 -1.55 20.27
N ILE A 9 -7.92 -1.79 21.55
CA ILE A 9 -6.58 -1.65 22.16
C ILE A 9 -5.60 -2.63 21.52
N ALA A 10 -6.01 -3.89 21.32
CA ALA A 10 -5.18 -4.91 20.67
C ALA A 10 -4.87 -4.54 19.21
N ASP A 11 -5.85 -3.99 18.48
CA ASP A 11 -5.66 -3.54 17.11
C ASP A 11 -4.68 -2.35 17.03
N GLU A 12 -4.80 -1.38 17.95
CA GLU A 12 -3.86 -0.25 17.99
C GLU A 12 -2.44 -0.69 18.33
N GLU A 13 -2.27 -1.62 19.26
CA GLU A 13 -0.96 -2.18 19.58
C GLU A 13 -0.34 -2.90 18.37
N MET A 14 -1.12 -3.69 17.66
CA MET A 14 -0.69 -4.37 16.45
C MET A 14 -0.24 -3.40 15.36
N ILE A 15 -1.01 -2.34 15.14
CA ILE A 15 -0.71 -1.29 14.15
C ILE A 15 0.60 -0.58 14.53
N ASN A 16 0.74 -0.17 15.77
CA ASN A 16 1.93 0.54 16.24
C ASN A 16 3.18 -0.34 16.16
N GLN A 17 3.06 -1.60 16.51
CA GLN A 17 4.17 -2.55 16.40
C GLN A 17 4.61 -2.71 14.93
N ALA A 18 3.67 -2.90 14.03
CA ALA A 18 3.97 -3.06 12.61
C ALA A 18 4.65 -1.81 12.04
N PHE A 19 4.20 -0.63 12.44
CA PHE A 19 4.83 0.61 11.99
C PHE A 19 6.22 0.80 12.59
N HIS A 20 6.43 0.46 13.85
CA HIS A 20 7.76 0.50 14.47
C HIS A 20 8.74 -0.45 13.77
N GLU A 21 8.31 -1.63 13.38
CA GLU A 21 9.13 -2.56 12.60
C GLU A 21 9.53 -1.95 11.25
N LEU A 22 8.59 -1.30 10.56
CA LEU A 22 8.86 -0.59 9.31
C LEU A 22 9.91 0.52 9.51
N LEU A 23 9.78 1.33 10.55
CA LEU A 23 10.73 2.39 10.85
C LEU A 23 12.12 1.84 11.18
N ASN A 24 12.20 0.76 11.95
CA ASN A 24 13.47 0.13 12.26
C ASN A 24 14.14 -0.41 11.00
N ASP A 25 13.40 -1.05 10.12
CA ASP A 25 13.90 -1.53 8.84
C ASP A 25 14.43 -0.37 7.99
N TYR A 26 13.66 0.70 7.90
CA TYR A 26 14.07 1.90 7.16
C TYR A 26 15.35 2.53 7.74
N LEU A 27 15.46 2.63 9.06
CA LEU A 27 16.63 3.18 9.73
C LEU A 27 17.91 2.37 9.48
N ASN A 28 17.77 1.09 9.17
CA ASN A 28 18.88 0.20 8.82
C ASN A 28 19.28 0.29 7.34
N THR A 29 18.56 1.04 6.53
CA THR A 29 18.92 1.27 5.13
C THR A 29 19.99 2.35 4.98
N LYS A 30 20.54 2.43 3.77
CA LYS A 30 21.50 3.50 3.41
C LYS A 30 20.83 4.81 3.00
N HIS A 31 19.51 4.85 2.96
CA HIS A 31 18.76 6.07 2.62
C HIS A 31 18.87 7.14 3.70
N ARG A 32 18.58 8.39 3.33
CA ARG A 32 18.46 9.49 4.29
C ARG A 32 17.40 9.18 5.34
N LYS A 33 17.67 9.51 6.59
CA LYS A 33 16.79 9.19 7.72
C LYS A 33 15.62 10.19 7.84
N LYS A 34 14.74 10.19 6.89
CA LYS A 34 13.55 11.06 6.85
C LYS A 34 12.36 10.44 7.59
N VAL A 35 12.53 10.20 8.87
CA VAL A 35 11.55 9.55 9.72
C VAL A 35 10.28 10.38 9.89
N GLU A 36 10.41 11.71 9.95
CA GLU A 36 9.27 12.62 10.20
C GLU A 36 8.21 12.53 9.11
N ILE A 37 8.61 12.53 7.83
CA ILE A 37 7.66 12.47 6.73
C ILE A 37 6.98 11.09 6.65
N ILE A 38 7.70 10.03 6.94
CA ILE A 38 7.15 8.67 6.98
C ILE A 38 6.14 8.54 8.12
N THR A 39 6.47 9.06 9.29
CA THR A 39 5.56 9.06 10.46
C THR A 39 4.31 9.89 10.16
N LYS A 40 4.47 11.04 9.53
CA LYS A 40 3.33 11.88 9.11
C LYS A 40 2.42 11.15 8.13
N ALA A 41 2.99 10.47 7.14
CA ALA A 41 2.23 9.68 6.17
C ALA A 41 1.49 8.52 6.84
N PHE A 42 2.15 7.82 7.75
CA PHE A 42 1.51 6.75 8.52
C PHE A 42 0.34 7.27 9.36
N ASN A 43 0.56 8.33 10.13
CA ASN A 43 -0.50 8.89 10.98
C ASN A 43 -1.70 9.35 10.16
N PHE A 44 -1.45 9.96 9.00
CA PHE A 44 -2.51 10.40 8.09
C PHE A 44 -3.31 9.22 7.55
N ALA A 45 -2.63 8.20 7.03
CA ALA A 45 -3.27 7.01 6.48
C ALA A 45 -4.01 6.22 7.56
N ASN A 46 -3.43 6.09 8.75
CA ASN A 46 -4.05 5.41 9.89
C ASN A 46 -5.36 6.10 10.31
N GLN A 47 -5.36 7.42 10.40
CA GLN A 47 -6.56 8.18 10.71
C GLN A 47 -7.60 8.09 9.61
N ALA A 48 -7.18 8.14 8.33
CA ALA A 48 -8.08 8.05 7.18
C ALA A 48 -8.78 6.69 7.10
N HIS A 49 -8.12 5.62 7.49
CA HIS A 49 -8.65 4.25 7.46
C HIS A 49 -9.18 3.76 8.82
N LYS A 50 -9.34 4.66 9.78
CA LYS A 50 -9.81 4.28 11.13
C LYS A 50 -11.19 3.61 11.05
N GLY A 51 -11.29 2.43 11.67
CA GLY A 51 -12.53 1.64 11.70
C GLY A 51 -12.76 0.78 10.47
N ILE A 52 -11.94 0.90 9.43
CA ILE A 52 -12.05 0.06 8.24
C ILE A 52 -11.28 -1.25 8.48
N LYS A 53 -11.94 -2.37 8.19
CA LYS A 53 -11.39 -3.72 8.35
C LYS A 53 -11.22 -4.41 7.01
N ARG A 54 -10.20 -5.26 6.90
CA ARG A 54 -10.09 -6.21 5.78
C ARG A 54 -11.06 -7.37 5.97
N ARG A 55 -11.28 -8.16 4.91
CA ARG A 55 -12.11 -9.37 4.98
C ARG A 55 -11.62 -10.37 6.03
N SER A 56 -10.32 -10.41 6.29
CA SER A 56 -9.69 -11.21 7.34
C SER A 56 -9.98 -10.72 8.77
N GLY A 57 -10.59 -9.54 8.92
CA GLY A 57 -10.94 -8.94 10.21
C GLY A 57 -9.88 -8.03 10.82
N GLU A 58 -8.69 -7.97 10.24
CA GLU A 58 -7.62 -7.07 10.71
C GLU A 58 -7.87 -5.62 10.26
N PRO A 59 -7.30 -4.62 10.96
CA PRO A 59 -7.40 -3.22 10.53
C PRO A 59 -6.83 -3.04 9.12
N TYR A 60 -7.53 -2.26 8.29
CA TYR A 60 -7.13 -2.07 6.90
C TYR A 60 -5.72 -1.49 6.75
N ILE A 61 -5.31 -0.60 7.66
CA ILE A 61 -3.99 0.04 7.63
C ILE A 61 -2.83 -0.97 7.65
N MET A 62 -3.05 -2.19 8.12
CA MET A 62 -2.04 -3.24 8.10
C MET A 62 -1.57 -3.56 6.68
N HIS A 63 -2.46 -3.43 5.68
CA HIS A 63 -2.09 -3.63 4.28
C HIS A 63 -1.13 -2.54 3.75
N PRO A 64 -1.44 -1.24 3.85
CA PRO A 64 -0.47 -0.20 3.46
C PRO A 64 0.87 -0.30 4.19
N ILE A 65 0.89 -0.65 5.46
CA ILE A 65 2.14 -0.86 6.20
C ILE A 65 2.93 -2.03 5.59
N ALA A 66 2.28 -3.14 5.28
CA ALA A 66 2.92 -4.30 4.66
C ALA A 66 3.46 -3.97 3.25
N VAL A 67 2.71 -3.22 2.45
CA VAL A 67 3.16 -2.75 1.14
C VAL A 67 4.40 -1.86 1.28
N ALA A 68 4.39 -0.92 2.23
CA ALA A 68 5.53 -0.06 2.53
C ALA A 68 6.75 -0.87 3.00
N SER A 69 6.53 -1.94 3.76
CA SER A 69 7.59 -2.85 4.19
C SER A 69 8.23 -3.59 3.00
N ILE A 70 7.44 -4.05 2.04
CA ILE A 70 7.95 -4.66 0.80
C ILE A 70 8.77 -3.64 0.00
N VAL A 71 8.26 -2.42 -0.14
CA VAL A 71 8.94 -1.33 -0.84
C VAL A 71 10.30 -1.02 -0.20
N CYS A 72 10.35 -1.00 1.12
CA CYS A 72 11.57 -0.73 1.89
C CYS A 72 12.56 -1.90 1.83
N ASN A 73 12.11 -3.11 2.17
CA ASN A 73 12.98 -4.26 2.41
C ASN A 73 13.27 -5.10 1.17
N GLU A 74 12.28 -5.31 0.32
CA GLU A 74 12.41 -6.21 -0.83
C GLU A 74 12.77 -5.46 -2.11
N ILE A 75 12.26 -4.24 -2.30
CA ILE A 75 12.54 -3.42 -3.48
C ILE A 75 13.70 -2.44 -3.20
N GLY A 76 13.79 -1.92 -1.97
CA GLY A 76 14.89 -1.05 -1.57
C GLY A 76 14.70 0.43 -1.94
N LEU A 77 13.46 0.90 -2.04
CA LEU A 77 13.16 2.30 -2.33
C LEU A 77 13.20 3.16 -1.05
N GLY A 78 13.29 4.46 -1.22
CA GLY A 78 13.45 5.42 -0.14
C GLY A 78 12.14 5.99 0.42
N SER A 79 12.27 7.08 1.20
CA SER A 79 11.16 7.68 1.95
C SER A 79 9.99 8.12 1.10
N THR A 80 10.23 8.69 -0.09
CA THR A 80 9.15 9.14 -0.98
C THR A 80 8.25 7.98 -1.39
N SER A 81 8.84 6.86 -1.77
CA SER A 81 8.12 5.65 -2.17
C SER A 81 7.44 4.97 -0.99
N ILE A 82 8.06 4.94 0.18
CA ILE A 82 7.48 4.42 1.42
C ILE A 82 6.23 5.23 1.80
N CYS A 83 6.32 6.56 1.76
CA CYS A 83 5.18 7.43 2.01
C CYS A 83 4.05 7.19 1.00
N ALA A 84 4.38 7.09 -0.28
CA ALA A 84 3.38 6.81 -1.32
C ALA A 84 2.70 5.45 -1.11
N ALA A 85 3.44 4.45 -0.69
CA ALA A 85 2.89 3.13 -0.34
C ALA A 85 1.91 3.21 0.84
N LEU A 86 2.26 3.96 1.89
CA LEU A 86 1.37 4.18 3.04
C LEU A 86 0.09 4.93 2.65
N LEU A 87 0.16 5.83 1.67
CA LEU A 87 -0.92 6.71 1.26
C LEU A 87 -1.71 6.19 0.04
N HIS A 88 -1.28 5.09 -0.59
CA HIS A 88 -1.77 4.71 -1.92
C HIS A 88 -3.28 4.49 -2.00
N ASP A 89 -3.91 4.01 -0.95
CA ASP A 89 -5.35 3.74 -0.93
C ASP A 89 -6.18 4.91 -0.35
N VAL A 90 -5.56 5.94 0.21
CA VAL A 90 -6.29 7.03 0.86
C VAL A 90 -7.21 7.76 -0.13
N VAL A 91 -6.72 8.06 -1.33
CA VAL A 91 -7.49 8.77 -2.35
C VAL A 91 -8.64 7.91 -2.89
N GLU A 92 -8.43 6.59 -3.02
CA GLU A 92 -9.46 5.68 -3.51
C GLU A 92 -10.55 5.38 -2.46
N ASP A 93 -10.15 5.26 -1.20
CA ASP A 93 -11.02 4.76 -0.13
C ASP A 93 -11.69 5.87 0.68
N THR A 94 -11.25 7.12 0.53
CA THR A 94 -11.74 8.26 1.30
C THR A 94 -12.07 9.45 0.40
N ASP A 95 -12.58 10.53 0.99
CA ASP A 95 -12.89 11.77 0.27
C ASP A 95 -11.65 12.65 -0.01
N TYR A 96 -10.48 12.26 0.48
CA TYR A 96 -9.25 12.98 0.18
C TYR A 96 -8.88 12.89 -1.31
N THR A 97 -8.45 14.01 -1.86
CA THR A 97 -8.02 14.12 -3.26
C THR A 97 -6.50 14.08 -3.39
N VAL A 98 -6.01 13.87 -4.61
CA VAL A 98 -4.57 14.00 -4.91
C VAL A 98 -4.06 15.40 -4.58
N GLU A 99 -4.87 16.43 -4.79
CA GLU A 99 -4.54 17.81 -4.40
C GLU A 99 -4.32 17.96 -2.89
N ASP A 100 -5.16 17.31 -2.08
CA ASP A 100 -4.96 17.27 -0.62
C ASP A 100 -3.63 16.62 -0.26
N ILE A 101 -3.28 15.52 -0.90
CA ILE A 101 -1.99 14.84 -0.68
C ILE A 101 -0.83 15.75 -1.09
N GLU A 102 -0.94 16.46 -2.20
CA GLU A 102 0.08 17.41 -2.64
C GLU A 102 0.29 18.54 -1.62
N ASN A 103 -0.80 19.12 -1.12
CA ASN A 103 -0.74 20.20 -0.13
C ASN A 103 -0.10 19.77 1.19
N ILE A 104 -0.28 18.51 1.59
CA ILE A 104 0.21 17.99 2.87
C ILE A 104 1.62 17.40 2.75
N PHE A 105 1.91 16.66 1.68
CA PHE A 105 3.12 15.86 1.52
C PHE A 105 4.05 16.32 0.40
N GLY A 106 3.62 17.26 -0.42
CA GLY A 106 4.41 17.78 -1.53
C GLY A 106 4.15 17.08 -2.86
N PRO A 107 4.66 17.67 -3.97
CA PRO A 107 4.33 17.22 -5.32
C PRO A 107 4.89 15.85 -5.68
N LYS A 108 6.06 15.46 -5.16
CA LYS A 108 6.69 14.17 -5.49
C LYS A 108 5.88 12.98 -5.01
N ILE A 109 5.44 13.02 -3.75
CA ILE A 109 4.61 11.97 -3.16
C ILE A 109 3.24 11.96 -3.85
N ALA A 110 2.63 13.12 -4.04
CA ALA A 110 1.34 13.25 -4.70
C ALA A 110 1.35 12.71 -6.13
N GLN A 111 2.41 12.93 -6.88
CA GLN A 111 2.55 12.43 -8.25
C GLN A 111 2.55 10.90 -8.29
N ILE A 112 3.25 10.25 -7.36
CA ILE A 112 3.28 8.80 -7.26
C ILE A 112 1.90 8.25 -6.88
N VAL A 113 1.25 8.86 -5.88
CA VAL A 113 -0.10 8.46 -5.45
C VAL A 113 -1.10 8.62 -6.59
N ASP A 114 -1.02 9.72 -7.35
CA ASP A 114 -1.86 9.95 -8.53
C ASP A 114 -1.66 8.87 -9.59
N GLY A 115 -0.41 8.52 -9.88
CA GLY A 115 -0.08 7.43 -10.79
C GLY A 115 -0.66 6.09 -10.34
N LEU A 116 -0.56 5.78 -9.06
CA LEU A 116 -1.14 4.56 -8.47
C LEU A 116 -2.66 4.53 -8.60
N THR A 117 -3.32 5.65 -8.36
CA THR A 117 -4.77 5.77 -8.51
C THR A 117 -5.21 5.55 -9.96
N LYS A 118 -4.49 6.12 -10.92
CA LYS A 118 -4.80 5.98 -12.35
C LYS A 118 -4.67 4.56 -12.86
N ILE A 119 -3.71 3.78 -12.38
CA ILE A 119 -3.51 2.41 -12.82
C ILE A 119 -4.36 1.39 -12.07
N SER A 120 -4.88 1.72 -10.89
CA SER A 120 -5.67 0.79 -10.08
C SER A 120 -6.95 0.31 -10.76
N GLY A 121 -7.63 1.18 -11.49
CA GLY A 121 -8.87 0.85 -12.18
C GLY A 121 -8.67 0.18 -13.54
N GLY A 122 -7.45 0.11 -14.06
CA GLY A 122 -7.17 -0.27 -15.44
C GLY A 122 -6.47 -1.61 -15.61
N ILE A 123 -5.21 -1.69 -15.22
CA ILE A 123 -4.30 -2.80 -15.57
C ILE A 123 -4.67 -4.12 -14.89
N PHE A 124 -5.21 -4.04 -13.69
CA PHE A 124 -5.60 -5.16 -12.85
C PHE A 124 -7.12 -5.31 -12.74
N GLY A 125 -7.87 -4.59 -13.60
CA GLY A 125 -9.32 -4.69 -13.68
C GLY A 125 -9.77 -5.95 -14.43
N ASP A 126 -11.02 -6.35 -14.22
CA ASP A 126 -11.54 -7.67 -14.54
C ASP A 126 -11.87 -7.93 -16.03
N ARG A 127 -11.53 -7.05 -16.97
CA ARG A 127 -11.98 -7.22 -18.36
C ARG A 127 -10.87 -7.17 -19.39
N ALA A 128 -10.76 -8.26 -20.14
CA ALA A 128 -9.85 -8.44 -21.27
C ALA A 128 -10.00 -7.39 -22.38
N SER A 129 -11.17 -6.77 -22.53
CA SER A 129 -11.44 -5.76 -23.56
C SER A 129 -10.70 -4.43 -23.34
N ALA A 130 -10.18 -4.23 -22.14
CA ALA A 130 -9.42 -3.02 -21.81
C ALA A 130 -7.89 -3.23 -21.84
N GLN A 131 -7.40 -4.42 -22.22
CA GLN A 131 -5.98 -4.76 -22.12
C GLN A 131 -5.08 -3.81 -22.92
N ALA A 132 -5.47 -3.44 -24.13
CA ALA A 132 -4.66 -2.53 -24.98
C ALA A 132 -4.55 -1.13 -24.37
N GLU A 133 -5.65 -0.58 -23.85
CA GLU A 133 -5.66 0.72 -23.19
C GLU A 133 -4.91 0.67 -21.85
N ASN A 134 -5.04 -0.42 -21.11
CA ASN A 134 -4.34 -0.64 -19.85
C ASN A 134 -2.84 -0.74 -20.07
N PHE A 135 -2.41 -1.44 -21.12
CA PHE A 135 -1.00 -1.53 -21.49
C PHE A 135 -0.43 -0.15 -21.90
N LYS A 136 -1.21 0.63 -22.64
CA LYS A 136 -0.84 2.01 -22.99
C LYS A 136 -0.69 2.89 -21.76
N LYS A 137 -1.63 2.82 -20.82
CA LYS A 137 -1.55 3.54 -19.53
C LYS A 137 -0.33 3.10 -18.72
N LEU A 138 -0.03 1.81 -18.70
CA LEU A 138 1.15 1.26 -18.05
C LEU A 138 2.43 1.83 -18.65
N LEU A 139 2.56 1.84 -19.97
CA LEU A 139 3.71 2.40 -20.68
C LEU A 139 3.89 3.90 -20.40
N LEU A 140 2.79 4.67 -20.41
CA LEU A 140 2.81 6.09 -20.11
C LEU A 140 3.22 6.36 -18.67
N THR A 141 2.75 5.55 -17.73
CA THR A 141 3.11 5.64 -16.32
C THR A 141 4.58 5.28 -16.09
N MET A 142 5.08 4.22 -16.73
CA MET A 142 6.50 3.83 -16.68
C MET A 142 7.42 4.92 -17.23
N SER A 143 6.99 5.64 -18.26
CA SER A 143 7.79 6.74 -18.82
C SER A 143 7.86 7.94 -17.89
N SER A 144 6.89 8.11 -16.99
CA SER A 144 6.89 9.21 -16.01
C SER A 144 7.59 8.86 -14.71
N ASP A 145 7.27 7.71 -14.08
CA ASP A 145 7.92 7.27 -12.84
C ASP A 145 7.76 5.77 -12.62
N ILE A 146 8.85 5.04 -12.72
CA ILE A 146 8.87 3.58 -12.53
C ILE A 146 8.48 3.17 -11.09
N ARG A 147 8.65 4.06 -10.12
CA ARG A 147 8.30 3.75 -8.72
C ARG A 147 6.81 3.43 -8.56
N VAL A 148 5.95 4.02 -9.39
CA VAL A 148 4.51 3.71 -9.41
C VAL A 148 4.29 2.22 -9.69
N ILE A 149 4.97 1.68 -10.68
CA ILE A 149 4.86 0.26 -11.06
C ILE A 149 5.41 -0.63 -9.95
N LEU A 150 6.55 -0.27 -9.38
CA LEU A 150 7.17 -1.05 -8.31
C LEU A 150 6.30 -1.11 -7.06
N ILE A 151 5.67 0.00 -6.69
CA ILE A 151 4.74 0.03 -5.55
C ILE A 151 3.48 -0.80 -5.86
N LYS A 152 2.97 -0.73 -7.10
CA LYS A 152 1.82 -1.54 -7.49
C LYS A 152 2.13 -3.03 -7.47
N ILE A 153 3.33 -3.42 -7.87
CA ILE A 153 3.81 -4.81 -7.73
C ILE A 153 3.83 -5.23 -6.26
N ALA A 154 4.35 -4.37 -5.37
CA ALA A 154 4.34 -4.64 -3.94
C ALA A 154 2.93 -4.81 -3.37
N ASP A 155 2.00 -3.96 -3.79
CA ASP A 155 0.58 -4.05 -3.44
C ASP A 155 -0.01 -5.40 -3.84
N ARG A 156 0.18 -5.80 -5.08
CA ARG A 156 -0.30 -7.08 -5.59
C ARG A 156 0.38 -8.26 -4.89
N LEU A 157 1.68 -8.16 -4.63
CA LEU A 157 2.42 -9.22 -3.94
C LEU A 157 1.87 -9.46 -2.53
N HIS A 158 1.59 -8.40 -1.78
CA HIS A 158 0.98 -8.55 -0.45
C HIS A 158 -0.41 -9.17 -0.54
N ASN A 159 -1.24 -8.72 -1.49
CA ASN A 159 -2.56 -9.32 -1.70
C ASN A 159 -2.48 -10.81 -2.04
N MET A 160 -1.53 -11.23 -2.86
CA MET A 160 -1.31 -12.63 -3.18
C MET A 160 -0.85 -13.44 -1.97
N ARG A 161 0.04 -12.89 -1.15
CA ARG A 161 0.53 -13.54 0.08
C ARG A 161 -0.57 -13.73 1.13
N THR A 162 -1.57 -12.83 1.13
CA THR A 162 -2.70 -12.89 2.08
C THR A 162 -3.93 -13.60 1.51
N LEU A 163 -3.91 -14.01 0.25
CA LEU A 163 -5.03 -14.69 -0.41
C LEU A 163 -5.45 -15.99 0.30
N GLY A 164 -4.49 -16.77 0.80
CA GLY A 164 -4.75 -17.98 1.54
C GLY A 164 -5.54 -17.78 2.83
N SER A 165 -5.36 -16.66 3.51
CA SER A 165 -6.12 -16.31 4.72
C SER A 165 -7.53 -15.80 4.41
N MET A 166 -7.76 -15.34 3.19
CA MET A 166 -9.07 -14.88 2.72
C MET A 166 -9.96 -16.02 2.19
N LEU A 167 -9.39 -17.18 1.88
CA LEU A 167 -10.07 -18.33 1.29
C LEU A 167 -9.78 -19.59 2.11
N PRO A 168 -10.31 -19.68 3.36
CA PRO A 168 -9.91 -20.72 4.32
C PRO A 168 -10.23 -22.15 3.89
N ASN A 169 -11.08 -22.36 2.88
CA ASN A 169 -11.57 -23.69 2.50
C ASN A 169 -11.01 -24.23 1.17
N LYS A 170 -9.91 -23.64 0.64
CA LYS A 170 -9.31 -24.14 -0.61
C LYS A 170 -7.79 -24.32 -0.49
N PRO A 171 -7.28 -25.10 0.45
CA PRO A 171 -5.84 -25.15 0.68
C PRO A 171 -5.06 -25.93 -0.37
N VAL A 172 -5.68 -26.89 -1.05
CA VAL A 172 -4.95 -27.87 -1.88
C VAL A 172 -4.87 -27.46 -3.34
N SER A 173 -5.89 -26.80 -3.88
CA SER A 173 -5.93 -26.46 -5.30
C SER A 173 -5.00 -25.31 -5.68
N TYR A 174 -4.65 -24.45 -4.74
CA TYR A 174 -3.78 -23.29 -5.00
C TYR A 174 -2.29 -23.64 -5.01
N THR A 175 -1.88 -24.69 -4.35
CA THR A 175 -0.50 -25.15 -4.34
C THR A 175 -0.06 -25.70 -5.70
N HIS A 176 -1.01 -26.02 -6.56
CA HIS A 176 -0.78 -26.61 -7.88
C HIS A 176 -1.07 -25.66 -9.05
N LEU A 177 -1.53 -24.44 -8.77
CA LEU A 177 -1.69 -23.43 -9.81
C LEU A 177 -0.32 -22.92 -10.24
N PRO A 178 0.00 -22.98 -11.54
CA PRO A 178 1.24 -22.34 -12.00
C PRO A 178 1.17 -20.86 -11.64
N LEU A 179 2.26 -20.35 -11.06
CA LEU A 179 2.42 -18.92 -10.89
C LEU A 179 2.20 -18.26 -12.25
N PRO A 180 1.38 -17.21 -12.34
CA PRO A 180 1.23 -16.53 -13.60
C PRO A 180 2.61 -16.07 -14.06
N THR A 181 3.08 -16.69 -15.12
CA THR A 181 4.26 -16.20 -15.84
C THR A 181 3.87 -14.84 -16.40
N ILE A 182 4.64 -13.89 -16.00
CA ILE A 182 4.51 -12.52 -16.51
C ILE A 182 4.70 -12.54 -18.02
#